data_9bb8496590acbfd1576ecb6219de72fc
#
_entry.id   9bb8496590acbfd1576ecb6219de72fc
#
_cell.length_a   1.000
_cell.length_b   1.000
_cell.length_c   1.000
_cell.angle_alpha   90.00
_cell.angle_beta   90.00
_cell.angle_gamma   90.00
#
_symmetry.space_group_name_H-M   'P 1'
#
loop_
_entity.id
_entity.type
_entity.pdbx_description
1 polymer ?
#
loop_
_entity_poly.entity_id
_entity_poly.type
_entity_poly.pdbx_seq_one_letter_code
_entity_poly.pdbx_strand_id
1 'polypeptide(L)'
;MAFYFEEPSRTFSEFLLVPGYSSAECVPTNVSLKTPIVKFKKGEESAITMNIPLVSAIMQAVSDDNMGIALATEGGVSFIFGSQSIESEAAMVSRVKNHKAGFVISDSNISPDKTLQDILNLKEKTGHSTVAVTEAGTAHGKLLGIVTSRDYRVTRMSPDEKVADFMTPFEKLVTANKSTTLKEANNIIWDNKLNALPLVDDNEHLVHMVFRKDYDSNKENKLELLDSSKRYVVGAGINTRDYEERVPALVEAGADILCIDSSEGYSEWQKRTLDYVRGKYGDTVKVGAGNVVDRDGFRYLAEAGADFVKVGVGGGSICITREQKGIGRGQATALIDVAKARDEYFEETGVYIPICSDGGIVYDYHMTLALAMGADFIMLGRYFSRFDESPTNKVNLNGTYMKEYWGEGANRARNWQRYDLGGDKKLSFEEGVDSYVPYAGSLKDNVAISLSKVRSTMCNCGALNIPELQQKAKITLVSSTSIVEGGAHDVVVKDASNNLIK
;
A
#
# COMPACT_ATOMS: atom_id res chain seq x y z
N MET A 1 0.80 22.74 -36.76
CA MET A 1 2.08 22.56 -36.04
C MET A 1 1.71 22.09 -34.66
N ALA A 2 2.41 21.06 -34.12
CA ALA A 2 2.17 20.62 -32.76
C ALA A 2 2.49 21.73 -31.74
N PHE A 3 1.78 21.75 -30.63
CA PHE A 3 2.09 22.68 -29.55
C PHE A 3 3.40 22.20 -28.88
N TYR A 4 4.28 23.13 -28.54
CA TYR A 4 5.59 22.87 -27.95
C TYR A 4 5.72 23.65 -26.64
N PHE A 5 6.03 22.92 -25.56
CA PHE A 5 6.39 23.53 -24.29
C PHE A 5 7.86 23.96 -24.35
N GLU A 6 8.14 25.25 -24.19
CA GLU A 6 9.51 25.78 -24.22
C GLU A 6 10.32 25.40 -22.99
N GLU A 7 9.67 25.30 -21.84
CA GLU A 7 10.30 24.91 -20.57
C GLU A 7 10.64 23.41 -20.54
N PRO A 8 11.87 23.03 -20.12
CA PRO A 8 12.23 21.64 -19.94
C PRO A 8 11.34 20.93 -18.93
N SER A 9 10.93 19.70 -19.26
CA SER A 9 10.19 18.85 -18.34
C SER A 9 11.15 18.20 -17.31
N ARG A 10 10.94 18.46 -16.02
CA ARG A 10 11.88 18.18 -14.93
C ARG A 10 11.38 17.09 -13.98
N THR A 11 12.35 16.39 -13.37
CA THR A 11 12.09 15.39 -12.33
C THR A 11 12.45 15.90 -10.94
N PHE A 12 12.09 15.18 -9.87
CA PHE A 12 12.38 15.61 -8.50
C PHE A 12 13.87 15.78 -8.20
N SER A 13 14.74 14.98 -8.81
CA SER A 13 16.21 15.07 -8.57
C SER A 13 16.82 16.41 -9.00
N GLU A 14 16.11 17.19 -9.82
CA GLU A 14 16.55 18.51 -10.29
C GLU A 14 16.18 19.64 -9.33
N PHE A 15 15.60 19.30 -8.16
CA PHE A 15 15.13 20.29 -7.19
C PHE A 15 15.66 19.99 -5.79
N LEU A 16 15.85 21.05 -5.00
CA LEU A 16 16.05 21.00 -3.56
C LEU A 16 15.11 21.99 -2.86
N LEU A 17 14.80 21.67 -1.59
CA LEU A 17 14.12 22.58 -0.69
C LEU A 17 15.15 23.54 -0.06
N VAL A 18 14.86 24.84 -0.07
CA VAL A 18 15.64 25.85 0.62
C VAL A 18 15.11 25.97 2.04
N PRO A 19 15.95 25.90 3.08
CA PRO A 19 15.51 26.06 4.45
C PRO A 19 14.73 27.36 4.67
N GLY A 20 13.64 27.27 5.43
CA GLY A 20 12.84 28.40 5.88
C GLY A 20 13.11 28.74 7.34
N TYR A 21 12.35 29.70 7.88
CA TYR A 21 12.39 29.99 9.31
C TYR A 21 11.74 28.83 10.09
N SER A 22 12.51 28.22 10.97
CA SER A 22 12.07 27.14 11.86
C SER A 22 11.90 27.70 13.28
N SER A 23 10.67 27.71 13.78
CA SER A 23 10.38 28.13 15.18
C SER A 23 10.70 27.01 16.17
N ALA A 24 10.64 27.32 17.47
CA ALA A 24 10.81 26.32 18.53
C ALA A 24 9.74 25.21 18.50
N GLU A 25 8.60 25.44 17.86
CA GLU A 25 7.53 24.46 17.68
C GLU A 25 7.80 23.48 16.54
N CYS A 26 8.74 23.82 15.64
CA CYS A 26 9.11 22.97 14.50
C CYS A 26 10.00 21.81 14.95
N VAL A 27 9.40 20.88 15.69
CA VAL A 27 10.00 19.60 16.09
C VAL A 27 9.24 18.44 15.45
N PRO A 28 9.89 17.35 15.04
CA PRO A 28 9.24 16.27 14.28
C PRO A 28 7.99 15.67 14.93
N THR A 29 7.91 15.67 16.27
CA THR A 29 6.74 15.18 17.03
C THR A 29 5.51 16.06 16.90
N ASN A 30 5.67 17.34 16.54
CA ASN A 30 4.58 18.29 16.34
C ASN A 30 4.07 18.29 14.88
N VAL A 31 4.80 17.64 13.95
CA VAL A 31 4.43 17.60 12.55
C VAL A 31 3.30 16.58 12.31
N SER A 32 2.17 17.06 11.81
CA SER A 32 1.08 16.23 11.33
C SER A 32 1.24 15.90 9.85
N LEU A 33 1.17 14.61 9.50
CA LEU A 33 1.16 14.12 8.12
C LEU A 33 -0.24 13.75 7.64
N LYS A 34 -1.30 14.10 8.40
CA LYS A 34 -2.67 13.88 7.99
C LYS A 34 -2.98 14.59 6.69
N THR A 35 -3.69 13.91 5.79
CA THR A 35 -3.99 14.42 4.46
C THR A 35 -5.31 13.85 3.93
N PRO A 36 -6.13 14.67 3.21
CA PRO A 36 -7.35 14.17 2.58
C PRO A 36 -7.02 13.26 1.41
N ILE A 37 -7.82 12.21 1.20
CA ILE A 37 -7.69 11.35 0.02
C ILE A 37 -8.87 11.53 -0.94
N VAL A 38 -10.00 12.08 -0.50
CA VAL A 38 -11.19 12.32 -1.33
C VAL A 38 -11.62 13.78 -1.29
N LYS A 39 -12.29 14.22 -2.36
CA LYS A 39 -12.77 15.61 -2.52
C LYS A 39 -13.63 16.08 -1.36
N PHE A 40 -13.60 17.37 -1.08
CA PHE A 40 -14.42 18.04 -0.09
C PHE A 40 -14.71 19.48 -0.49
N LYS A 41 -15.76 20.07 0.06
CA LYS A 41 -16.11 21.47 -0.18
C LYS A 41 -15.40 22.41 0.79
N LYS A 42 -15.23 23.66 0.37
CA LYS A 42 -14.64 24.71 1.21
C LYS A 42 -15.39 24.84 2.54
N GLY A 43 -14.64 24.67 3.64
CA GLY A 43 -15.21 24.71 4.99
C GLY A 43 -15.70 23.36 5.52
N GLU A 44 -15.63 22.29 4.72
CA GLU A 44 -15.93 20.93 5.14
C GLU A 44 -14.64 20.13 5.33
N GLU A 45 -14.70 19.04 6.08
CA GLU A 45 -13.62 18.06 6.17
C GLU A 45 -13.81 16.97 5.09
N SER A 46 -12.70 16.38 4.65
CA SER A 46 -12.74 15.23 3.75
C SER A 46 -13.38 14.02 4.45
N ALA A 47 -14.24 13.30 3.74
CA ALA A 47 -14.90 12.10 4.27
C ALA A 47 -13.89 11.00 4.65
N ILE A 48 -12.71 10.95 4.01
CA ILE A 48 -11.63 10.04 4.35
C ILE A 48 -10.32 10.83 4.40
N THR A 49 -9.69 10.83 5.58
CA THR A 49 -8.41 11.48 5.83
C THR A 49 -7.41 10.43 6.30
N MET A 50 -6.30 10.28 5.57
CA MET A 50 -5.21 9.38 5.94
C MET A 50 -4.36 9.99 7.07
N ASN A 51 -3.73 9.14 7.88
CA ASN A 51 -2.81 9.55 8.94
C ASN A 51 -1.37 9.75 8.44
N ILE A 52 -1.02 9.14 7.29
CA ILE A 52 0.23 9.33 6.57
C ILE A 52 -0.05 9.51 5.08
N PRO A 53 0.75 10.30 4.33
CA PRO A 53 0.48 10.61 2.93
C PRO A 53 1.00 9.55 1.95
N LEU A 54 0.90 8.27 2.29
CA LEU A 54 1.44 7.18 1.49
C LEU A 54 0.35 6.20 1.09
N VAL A 55 0.33 5.84 -0.20
CA VAL A 55 -0.53 4.78 -0.74
C VAL A 55 0.29 3.82 -1.59
N SER A 56 -0.09 2.54 -1.60
CA SER A 56 0.58 1.55 -2.44
C SER A 56 -0.01 1.51 -3.85
N ALA A 57 0.86 1.25 -4.84
CA ALA A 57 0.47 1.25 -6.25
C ALA A 57 -0.43 0.06 -6.60
N ILE A 58 -1.34 0.28 -7.57
CA ILE A 58 -2.29 -0.72 -8.08
C ILE A 58 -1.55 -1.72 -8.96
N MET A 59 -0.78 -2.60 -8.34
CA MET A 59 0.12 -3.51 -9.06
C MET A 59 0.15 -4.90 -8.41
N GLN A 60 0.13 -5.96 -9.24
CA GLN A 60 0.27 -7.35 -8.79
C GLN A 60 1.49 -7.59 -7.89
N ALA A 61 2.58 -6.90 -8.19
CA ALA A 61 3.83 -7.03 -7.44
C ALA A 61 3.90 -6.19 -6.16
N VAL A 62 2.82 -5.48 -5.80
CA VAL A 62 2.85 -4.49 -4.70
C VAL A 62 1.69 -4.65 -3.72
N SER A 63 0.45 -4.75 -4.20
CA SER A 63 -0.74 -4.44 -3.40
C SER A 63 -1.76 -5.59 -3.37
N ASP A 64 -1.54 -6.55 -2.48
CA ASP A 64 -2.53 -7.55 -2.07
C ASP A 64 -3.17 -7.19 -0.71
N ASP A 65 -3.93 -8.11 -0.15
CA ASP A 65 -4.57 -7.95 1.16
C ASP A 65 -3.55 -7.86 2.33
N ASN A 66 -2.38 -8.49 2.25
CA ASN A 66 -1.34 -8.36 3.27
C ASN A 66 -0.77 -6.93 3.29
N MET A 67 -0.46 -6.38 2.11
CA MET A 67 -0.08 -4.98 1.98
C MET A 67 -1.21 -4.06 2.44
N GLY A 68 -2.47 -4.40 2.14
CA GLY A 68 -3.67 -3.67 2.57
C GLY A 68 -3.74 -3.53 4.08
N ILE A 69 -3.59 -4.63 4.79
CA ILE A 69 -3.59 -4.67 6.26
C ILE A 69 -2.39 -3.90 6.83
N ALA A 70 -1.18 -4.18 6.32
CA ALA A 70 0.04 -3.57 6.85
C ALA A 70 0.06 -2.05 6.68
N LEU A 71 -0.33 -1.54 5.51
CA LEU A 71 -0.30 -0.11 5.26
C LEU A 71 -1.42 0.64 6.01
N ALA A 72 -2.62 0.05 6.13
CA ALA A 72 -3.69 0.61 6.95
C ALA A 72 -3.31 0.64 8.44
N THR A 73 -2.57 -0.34 8.93
CA THR A 73 -2.00 -0.36 10.28
C THR A 73 -1.06 0.82 10.52
N GLU A 74 -0.28 1.22 9.53
CA GLU A 74 0.62 2.39 9.61
C GLU A 74 -0.04 3.71 9.22
N GLY A 75 -1.33 3.70 8.87
CA GLY A 75 -2.13 4.91 8.63
C GLY A 75 -2.25 5.37 7.18
N GLY A 76 -1.79 4.58 6.21
CA GLY A 76 -1.94 4.81 4.79
C GLY A 76 -3.06 3.97 4.16
N VAL A 77 -3.14 3.95 2.84
CA VAL A 77 -4.13 3.16 2.07
C VAL A 77 -3.43 2.32 1.01
N SER A 78 -3.76 1.04 0.96
CA SER A 78 -3.38 0.19 -0.17
C SER A 78 -4.53 0.11 -1.18
N PHE A 79 -4.19 0.21 -2.46
CA PHE A 79 -5.13 -0.08 -3.55
C PHE A 79 -4.88 -1.48 -4.08
N ILE A 80 -5.77 -2.41 -3.77
CA ILE A 80 -5.68 -3.80 -4.25
C ILE A 80 -5.65 -3.81 -5.79
N PHE A 81 -4.78 -4.63 -6.36
CA PHE A 81 -4.58 -4.67 -7.82
C PHE A 81 -5.78 -5.27 -8.56
N GLY A 82 -6.20 -4.60 -9.66
CA GLY A 82 -7.34 -5.01 -10.47
C GLY A 82 -7.03 -6.03 -11.59
N SER A 83 -5.75 -6.35 -11.82
CA SER A 83 -5.31 -7.30 -12.86
C SER A 83 -5.48 -8.78 -12.43
N GLN A 84 -6.67 -9.08 -11.94
CA GLN A 84 -7.13 -10.40 -11.48
C GLN A 84 -8.63 -10.53 -11.68
N SER A 85 -9.21 -11.71 -11.39
CA SER A 85 -10.67 -11.87 -11.46
C SER A 85 -11.38 -10.98 -10.43
N ILE A 86 -12.61 -10.60 -10.72
CA ILE A 86 -13.44 -9.77 -9.85
C ILE A 86 -13.63 -10.44 -8.48
N GLU A 87 -13.87 -11.75 -8.48
CA GLU A 87 -14.09 -12.54 -7.25
C GLU A 87 -12.83 -12.57 -6.38
N SER A 88 -11.64 -12.70 -7.00
CA SER A 88 -10.37 -12.73 -6.28
C SER A 88 -10.08 -11.37 -5.63
N GLU A 89 -10.28 -10.28 -6.36
CA GLU A 89 -10.08 -8.92 -5.84
C GLU A 89 -11.07 -8.59 -4.71
N ALA A 90 -12.35 -8.89 -4.91
CA ALA A 90 -13.39 -8.72 -3.89
C ALA A 90 -13.09 -9.53 -2.61
N ALA A 91 -12.56 -10.75 -2.76
CA ALA A 91 -12.13 -11.56 -1.62
C ALA A 91 -10.95 -10.93 -0.87
N MET A 92 -9.96 -10.34 -1.57
CA MET A 92 -8.86 -9.61 -0.94
C MET A 92 -9.38 -8.38 -0.17
N VAL A 93 -10.24 -7.57 -0.77
CA VAL A 93 -10.90 -6.43 -0.11
C VAL A 93 -11.62 -6.88 1.15
N SER A 94 -12.42 -7.95 1.06
CA SER A 94 -13.16 -8.51 2.20
C SER A 94 -12.22 -8.98 3.31
N ARG A 95 -11.06 -9.58 2.98
CA ARG A 95 -10.06 -9.97 4.00
C ARG A 95 -9.51 -8.78 4.75
N VAL A 96 -9.17 -7.67 4.06
CA VAL A 96 -8.74 -6.44 4.73
C VAL A 96 -9.85 -5.88 5.62
N LYS A 97 -11.08 -5.79 5.13
CA LYS A 97 -12.23 -5.26 5.89
C LYS A 97 -12.59 -6.10 7.11
N ASN A 98 -12.41 -7.41 7.04
CA ASN A 98 -12.72 -8.34 8.12
C ASN A 98 -11.53 -8.56 9.07
N HIS A 99 -10.35 -8.03 8.72
CA HIS A 99 -9.20 -8.11 9.60
C HIS A 99 -9.46 -7.35 10.89
N LYS A 100 -9.25 -8.04 12.01
CA LYS A 100 -9.30 -7.42 13.36
C LYS A 100 -7.89 -7.39 13.89
N ALA A 101 -7.39 -6.21 14.22
CA ALA A 101 -6.07 -6.04 14.81
C ALA A 101 -5.90 -6.96 16.04
N GLY A 102 -4.82 -7.74 16.05
CA GLY A 102 -4.58 -8.76 17.07
C GLY A 102 -5.33 -10.09 16.90
N PHE A 103 -6.20 -10.21 15.88
CA PHE A 103 -6.87 -11.46 15.53
C PHE A 103 -6.33 -11.95 14.19
N VAL A 104 -5.57 -13.02 14.20
CA VAL A 104 -4.87 -13.55 13.02
C VAL A 104 -5.62 -14.76 12.48
N ILE A 105 -5.91 -14.77 11.16
CA ILE A 105 -6.30 -16.01 10.49
C ILE A 105 -5.03 -16.86 10.39
N SER A 106 -5.08 -18.09 10.91
CA SER A 106 -3.90 -18.94 10.90
C SER A 106 -3.48 -19.31 9.48
N ASP A 107 -2.25 -19.01 9.12
CA ASP A 107 -1.58 -19.43 7.88
C ASP A 107 -0.76 -20.72 8.08
N SER A 108 -0.64 -21.16 9.34
CA SER A 108 0.12 -22.33 9.76
C SER A 108 -0.84 -23.39 10.28
N ASN A 109 -1.43 -24.14 9.34
CA ASN A 109 -2.41 -25.18 9.63
C ASN A 109 -1.96 -26.52 9.04
N ILE A 110 -2.27 -27.60 9.74
CA ILE A 110 -1.91 -28.98 9.34
C ILE A 110 -3.03 -29.93 9.73
N SER A 111 -3.13 -31.07 9.02
CA SER A 111 -4.01 -32.18 9.43
C SER A 111 -3.28 -33.17 10.35
N PRO A 112 -4.00 -33.91 11.22
CA PRO A 112 -3.40 -34.78 12.24
C PRO A 112 -2.66 -35.98 11.64
N ASP A 113 -2.91 -36.36 10.41
CA ASP A 113 -2.26 -37.47 9.69
C ASP A 113 -0.88 -37.10 9.13
N LYS A 114 -0.52 -35.84 9.13
CA LYS A 114 0.81 -35.34 8.72
C LYS A 114 1.89 -35.68 9.74
N THR A 115 3.14 -35.38 9.40
CA THR A 115 4.32 -35.82 10.19
C THR A 115 5.05 -34.65 10.85
N LEU A 116 6.00 -34.96 11.73
CA LEU A 116 6.91 -34.01 12.33
C LEU A 116 7.72 -33.27 11.21
N GLN A 117 8.14 -34.00 10.17
CA GLN A 117 8.85 -33.37 9.04
C GLN A 117 7.98 -32.32 8.34
N ASP A 118 6.68 -32.56 8.21
CA ASP A 118 5.75 -31.57 7.61
C ASP A 118 5.63 -30.33 8.49
N ILE A 119 5.63 -30.47 9.83
CA ILE A 119 5.68 -29.32 10.78
C ILE A 119 6.95 -28.50 10.59
N LEU A 120 8.12 -29.17 10.45
CA LEU A 120 9.41 -28.49 10.26
C LEU A 120 9.43 -27.72 8.93
N ASN A 121 8.93 -28.33 7.86
CA ASN A 121 8.83 -27.70 6.53
C ASN A 121 7.86 -26.49 6.57
N LEU A 122 6.72 -26.64 7.25
CA LEU A 122 5.76 -25.55 7.42
C LEU A 122 6.36 -24.39 8.21
N LYS A 123 7.09 -24.70 9.29
CA LYS A 123 7.80 -23.70 10.11
C LYS A 123 8.89 -22.97 9.30
N GLU A 124 9.64 -23.67 8.45
CA GLU A 124 10.63 -23.05 7.57
C GLU A 124 9.97 -22.10 6.57
N LYS A 125 8.82 -22.50 6.03
CA LYS A 125 8.05 -21.72 5.06
C LYS A 125 7.39 -20.48 5.68
N THR A 126 6.77 -20.60 6.86
CA THR A 126 5.94 -19.56 7.49
C THR A 126 6.68 -18.76 8.57
N GLY A 127 7.77 -19.28 9.11
CA GLY A 127 8.48 -18.69 10.25
C GLY A 127 7.75 -18.85 11.61
N HIS A 128 6.55 -19.48 11.63
CA HIS A 128 5.72 -19.59 12.82
C HIS A 128 6.02 -20.84 13.63
N SER A 129 6.03 -20.73 14.97
CA SER A 129 6.29 -21.83 15.90
C SER A 129 5.02 -22.45 16.47
N THR A 130 3.87 -21.87 16.21
CA THR A 130 2.55 -22.38 16.62
C THR A 130 1.78 -22.79 15.38
N VAL A 131 1.38 -24.04 15.31
CA VAL A 131 0.66 -24.63 14.17
C VAL A 131 -0.69 -25.13 14.66
N ALA A 132 -1.78 -24.68 14.04
CA ALA A 132 -3.10 -25.18 14.34
C ALA A 132 -3.31 -26.55 13.65
N VAL A 133 -3.77 -27.53 14.39
CA VAL A 133 -4.15 -28.84 13.85
C VAL A 133 -5.65 -28.86 13.63
N THR A 134 -6.05 -28.84 12.35
CA THR A 134 -7.46 -28.88 11.96
C THR A 134 -7.77 -30.14 11.16
N GLU A 135 -9.02 -30.53 11.11
CA GLU A 135 -9.45 -31.78 10.47
C GLU A 135 -8.91 -31.94 9.04
N ALA A 136 -8.97 -30.87 8.25
CA ALA A 136 -8.51 -30.85 6.86
C ALA A 136 -7.17 -30.10 6.66
N GLY A 137 -6.50 -29.64 7.71
CA GLY A 137 -5.29 -28.82 7.61
C GLY A 137 -5.55 -27.41 7.04
N THR A 138 -6.76 -26.88 7.15
CA THR A 138 -7.18 -25.58 6.63
C THR A 138 -7.41 -24.54 7.74
N ALA A 139 -7.37 -23.25 7.38
CA ALA A 139 -7.49 -22.12 8.30
C ALA A 139 -8.82 -22.07 9.09
N HIS A 140 -9.89 -22.64 8.54
CA HIS A 140 -11.25 -22.59 9.11
C HIS A 140 -11.81 -24.00 9.36
N GLY A 141 -10.96 -25.03 9.40
CA GLY A 141 -11.37 -26.38 9.72
C GLY A 141 -11.72 -26.55 11.19
N LYS A 142 -12.40 -27.66 11.54
CA LYS A 142 -12.62 -28.04 12.94
C LYS A 142 -11.28 -28.20 13.65
N LEU A 143 -11.11 -27.48 14.76
CA LEU A 143 -9.85 -27.47 15.53
C LEU A 143 -9.73 -28.77 16.33
N LEU A 144 -8.68 -29.54 16.08
CA LEU A 144 -8.38 -30.80 16.78
C LEU A 144 -7.26 -30.66 17.82
N GLY A 145 -6.42 -29.65 17.65
CA GLY A 145 -5.30 -29.43 18.57
C GLY A 145 -4.37 -28.31 18.10
N ILE A 146 -3.26 -28.16 18.80
CA ILE A 146 -2.16 -27.24 18.46
C ILE A 146 -0.84 -27.95 18.62
N VAL A 147 0.12 -27.62 17.75
CA VAL A 147 1.54 -27.97 17.91
C VAL A 147 2.34 -26.72 18.16
N THR A 148 3.18 -26.73 19.17
CA THR A 148 4.15 -25.68 19.50
C THR A 148 5.56 -26.28 19.60
N SER A 149 6.59 -25.45 19.68
CA SER A 149 7.97 -25.90 19.87
C SER A 149 8.21 -26.67 21.20
N ARG A 150 7.21 -26.74 22.10
CA ARG A 150 7.26 -27.49 23.36
C ARG A 150 6.78 -28.92 23.20
N ASP A 151 6.03 -29.22 22.14
CA ASP A 151 5.38 -30.50 21.91
C ASP A 151 6.29 -31.53 21.23
N TYR A 152 7.41 -31.08 20.63
CA TYR A 152 8.35 -31.95 19.94
C TYR A 152 9.82 -31.63 20.22
N ARG A 153 10.66 -32.67 20.09
CA ARG A 153 12.12 -32.55 20.16
C ARG A 153 12.75 -33.28 18.97
N VAL A 154 13.24 -32.52 18.01
CA VAL A 154 13.83 -33.04 16.75
C VAL A 154 14.95 -34.09 16.99
N THR A 155 15.68 -33.97 18.09
CA THR A 155 16.77 -34.91 18.45
C THR A 155 16.29 -36.23 19.09
N ARG A 156 15.00 -36.37 19.39
CA ARG A 156 14.44 -37.52 20.13
C ARG A 156 13.23 -38.15 19.45
N MET A 157 12.64 -37.51 18.47
CA MET A 157 11.44 -37.97 17.78
C MET A 157 11.77 -38.33 16.34
N SER A 158 11.03 -39.29 15.78
CA SER A 158 11.16 -39.63 14.36
C SER A 158 10.57 -38.52 13.48
N PRO A 159 11.20 -38.16 12.36
CA PRO A 159 10.59 -37.26 11.38
C PRO A 159 9.22 -37.72 10.85
N ASP A 160 8.98 -39.04 10.86
CA ASP A 160 7.74 -39.67 10.38
C ASP A 160 6.67 -39.80 11.46
N GLU A 161 6.93 -39.34 12.70
CA GLU A 161 5.96 -39.39 13.80
C GLU A 161 4.74 -38.54 13.50
N LYS A 162 3.55 -39.05 13.68
CA LYS A 162 2.30 -38.39 13.34
C LYS A 162 2.00 -37.20 14.24
N VAL A 163 1.50 -36.13 13.68
CA VAL A 163 1.08 -34.92 14.43
C VAL A 163 0.07 -35.28 15.52
N ALA A 164 -0.85 -36.17 15.24
CA ALA A 164 -1.84 -36.66 16.22
C ALA A 164 -1.23 -37.22 17.50
N ASP A 165 0.00 -37.80 17.44
CA ASP A 165 0.63 -38.48 18.57
C ASP A 165 1.30 -37.52 19.55
N PHE A 166 1.66 -36.31 19.09
CA PHE A 166 2.38 -35.33 19.92
C PHE A 166 1.72 -33.95 20.02
N MET A 167 0.65 -33.67 19.29
CA MET A 167 -0.08 -32.40 19.41
C MET A 167 -0.69 -32.27 20.82
N THR A 168 -0.90 -31.04 21.28
CA THR A 168 -1.79 -30.77 22.40
C THR A 168 -3.23 -30.86 21.89
N PRO A 169 -4.04 -31.88 22.30
CA PRO A 169 -5.38 -32.09 21.76
C PRO A 169 -6.36 -31.03 22.25
N PHE A 170 -7.47 -30.85 21.51
CA PHE A 170 -8.48 -29.79 21.73
C PHE A 170 -8.99 -29.75 23.18
N GLU A 171 -9.26 -30.89 23.79
CA GLU A 171 -9.80 -30.99 25.15
C GLU A 171 -8.85 -30.42 26.22
N LYS A 172 -7.57 -30.30 25.89
CA LYS A 172 -6.53 -29.73 26.79
C LYS A 172 -6.23 -28.25 26.43
N LEU A 173 -6.82 -27.72 25.38
CA LEU A 173 -6.61 -26.35 25.00
C LEU A 173 -7.50 -25.40 25.78
N VAL A 174 -6.96 -24.25 26.09
CA VAL A 174 -7.78 -23.06 26.41
C VAL A 174 -8.17 -22.41 25.11
N THR A 175 -9.46 -22.33 24.84
CA THR A 175 -10.03 -21.66 23.67
C THR A 175 -11.01 -20.58 24.11
N ALA A 176 -11.38 -19.67 23.21
CA ALA A 176 -12.43 -18.69 23.46
C ALA A 176 -13.40 -18.62 22.26
N ASN A 177 -14.57 -18.04 22.46
CA ASN A 177 -15.56 -17.89 21.40
C ASN A 177 -15.14 -16.79 20.40
N LYS A 178 -15.54 -16.92 19.14
CA LYS A 178 -15.33 -15.93 18.07
C LYS A 178 -15.76 -14.50 18.42
N SER A 179 -16.70 -14.33 19.34
CA SER A 179 -17.20 -13.04 19.82
C SER A 179 -16.31 -12.36 20.87
N THR A 180 -15.29 -13.08 21.38
CA THR A 180 -14.37 -12.57 22.41
C THR A 180 -13.64 -11.32 21.92
N THR A 181 -13.61 -10.28 22.74
CA THR A 181 -12.87 -9.05 22.43
C THR A 181 -11.35 -9.27 22.64
N LEU A 182 -10.53 -8.45 22.01
CA LEU A 182 -9.06 -8.52 22.16
C LEU A 182 -8.63 -8.35 23.63
N LYS A 183 -9.31 -7.49 24.39
CA LYS A 183 -9.04 -7.30 25.83
C LYS A 183 -9.34 -8.54 26.64
N GLU A 184 -10.47 -9.19 26.38
CA GLU A 184 -10.86 -10.44 27.06
C GLU A 184 -9.90 -11.57 26.66
N ALA A 185 -9.59 -11.70 25.37
CA ALA A 185 -8.62 -12.70 24.88
C ALA A 185 -7.25 -12.52 25.54
N ASN A 186 -6.80 -11.28 25.70
CA ASN A 186 -5.54 -10.99 26.38
C ASN A 186 -5.58 -11.34 27.87
N ASN A 187 -6.68 -11.10 28.57
CA ASN A 187 -6.85 -11.52 29.96
C ASN A 187 -6.77 -13.04 30.07
N ILE A 188 -7.45 -13.78 29.19
CA ILE A 188 -7.38 -15.26 29.13
C ILE A 188 -5.94 -15.72 28.87
N ILE A 189 -5.23 -15.10 27.93
CA ILE A 189 -3.82 -15.40 27.64
C ILE A 189 -2.95 -15.18 28.86
N TRP A 190 -3.15 -14.07 29.57
CA TRP A 190 -2.37 -13.71 30.75
C TRP A 190 -2.62 -14.65 31.91
N ASP A 191 -3.89 -14.89 32.26
CA ASP A 191 -4.31 -15.70 33.42
C ASP A 191 -3.86 -17.17 33.25
N ASN A 192 -3.92 -17.68 32.01
CA ASN A 192 -3.53 -19.05 31.68
C ASN A 192 -2.07 -19.18 31.21
N LYS A 193 -1.27 -18.10 31.21
CA LYS A 193 0.15 -18.08 30.79
C LYS A 193 0.37 -18.62 29.37
N LEU A 194 -0.55 -18.32 28.46
CA LEU A 194 -0.51 -18.76 27.07
C LEU A 194 0.38 -17.85 26.21
N ASN A 195 0.86 -18.40 25.10
CA ASN A 195 1.48 -17.62 24.02
C ASN A 195 0.50 -17.33 22.87
N ALA A 196 -0.51 -18.17 22.72
CA ALA A 196 -1.55 -18.07 21.70
C ALA A 196 -2.87 -18.60 22.25
N LEU A 197 -3.97 -17.99 21.82
CA LEU A 197 -5.34 -18.36 22.15
C LEU A 197 -6.13 -18.59 20.86
N PRO A 198 -6.58 -19.81 20.56
CA PRO A 198 -7.51 -20.08 19.48
C PRO A 198 -8.89 -19.52 19.80
N LEU A 199 -9.50 -18.87 18.82
CA LEU A 199 -10.90 -18.48 18.85
C LEU A 199 -11.69 -19.37 17.92
N VAL A 200 -12.73 -20.03 18.45
CA VAL A 200 -13.54 -20.98 17.73
C VAL A 200 -15.01 -20.53 17.65
N ASP A 201 -15.73 -21.01 16.64
CA ASP A 201 -17.17 -20.87 16.58
C ASP A 201 -17.90 -21.92 17.42
N ASP A 202 -19.23 -21.89 17.37
CA ASP A 202 -20.09 -22.79 18.15
C ASP A 202 -19.99 -24.27 17.69
N ASN A 203 -19.35 -24.53 16.54
CA ASN A 203 -19.07 -25.86 15.99
C ASN A 203 -17.60 -26.29 16.14
N GLU A 204 -16.83 -25.56 16.97
CA GLU A 204 -15.40 -25.78 17.19
C GLU A 204 -14.50 -25.55 15.98
N HIS A 205 -14.98 -24.82 14.94
CA HIS A 205 -14.12 -24.44 13.82
C HIS A 205 -13.24 -23.26 14.22
N LEU A 206 -11.98 -23.34 13.84
CA LEU A 206 -11.02 -22.26 14.07
C LEU A 206 -11.42 -21.02 13.26
N VAL A 207 -11.57 -19.89 13.94
CA VAL A 207 -11.91 -18.61 13.31
C VAL A 207 -10.69 -17.68 13.30
N HIS A 208 -10.04 -17.52 14.46
CA HIS A 208 -8.84 -16.69 14.61
C HIS A 208 -7.88 -17.29 15.63
N MET A 209 -6.64 -16.81 15.59
CA MET A 209 -5.65 -16.95 16.64
C MET A 209 -5.36 -15.58 17.24
N VAL A 210 -5.19 -15.48 18.56
CA VAL A 210 -4.70 -14.29 19.24
C VAL A 210 -3.36 -14.63 19.86
N PHE A 211 -2.32 -13.86 19.57
CA PHE A 211 -0.98 -14.06 20.11
C PHE A 211 -0.65 -12.99 21.15
N ARG A 212 0.00 -13.40 22.22
CA ARG A 212 0.41 -12.48 23.30
C ARG A 212 1.25 -11.31 22.79
N LYS A 213 2.19 -11.58 21.87
CA LYS A 213 3.06 -10.55 21.27
C LYS A 213 2.31 -9.47 20.50
N ASP A 214 1.16 -9.83 19.92
CA ASP A 214 0.42 -8.91 19.05
C ASP A 214 -0.44 -7.92 19.84
N TYR A 215 -0.81 -8.27 21.07
CA TYR A 215 -1.57 -7.39 21.95
C TYR A 215 -0.79 -6.11 22.32
N ASP A 216 0.47 -6.27 22.71
CA ASP A 216 1.32 -5.13 23.10
C ASP A 216 1.58 -4.23 21.87
N SER A 217 1.81 -4.82 20.71
CA SER A 217 2.00 -4.09 19.44
C SER A 217 0.75 -3.29 19.03
N ASN A 218 -0.44 -3.86 19.18
CA ASN A 218 -1.69 -3.21 18.79
C ASN A 218 -2.17 -2.14 19.78
N LYS A 219 -1.82 -2.25 21.06
CA LYS A 219 -2.17 -1.24 22.08
C LYS A 219 -1.51 0.11 21.84
N GLU A 220 -0.38 0.14 21.15
CA GLU A 220 0.45 1.32 20.95
C GLU A 220 0.24 1.98 19.58
N ASN A 221 -0.46 1.35 18.63
CA ASN A 221 -0.58 1.88 17.28
C ASN A 221 -1.69 2.93 17.16
N LYS A 222 -1.30 4.20 17.29
CA LYS A 222 -2.20 5.36 17.17
C LYS A 222 -2.45 5.80 15.72
N LEU A 223 -1.75 5.17 14.76
CA LEU A 223 -1.79 5.58 13.36
C LEU A 223 -2.79 4.78 12.52
N GLU A 224 -3.34 3.68 13.04
CA GLU A 224 -4.29 2.84 12.30
C GLU A 224 -5.36 3.67 11.58
N LEU A 225 -5.54 3.39 10.30
CA LEU A 225 -6.57 4.02 9.50
C LEU A 225 -7.83 3.16 9.46
N LEU A 226 -8.84 3.60 10.21
CA LEU A 226 -10.08 2.87 10.39
C LEU A 226 -11.28 3.66 9.85
N ASP A 227 -12.26 2.92 9.31
CA ASP A 227 -13.57 3.47 8.96
C ASP A 227 -14.44 3.73 10.22
N SER A 228 -15.63 4.28 10.03
CA SER A 228 -16.58 4.54 11.12
C SER A 228 -17.01 3.28 11.89
N SER A 229 -16.88 2.11 11.29
CA SER A 229 -17.15 0.79 11.88
C SER A 229 -15.91 0.14 12.51
N LYS A 230 -14.81 0.87 12.63
CA LYS A 230 -13.51 0.42 13.14
C LYS A 230 -12.89 -0.75 12.34
N ARG A 231 -13.10 -0.75 11.03
CA ARG A 231 -12.45 -1.67 10.09
C ARG A 231 -11.39 -0.91 9.30
N TYR A 232 -10.35 -1.60 8.87
CA TYR A 232 -9.31 -0.97 8.05
C TYR A 232 -9.88 -0.37 6.76
N VAL A 233 -9.39 0.83 6.42
CA VAL A 233 -9.70 1.48 5.14
C VAL A 233 -8.86 0.83 4.05
N VAL A 234 -9.51 0.47 2.93
CA VAL A 234 -8.87 -0.17 1.79
C VAL A 234 -9.39 0.40 0.47
N GLY A 235 -8.46 0.62 -0.46
CA GLY A 235 -8.75 0.95 -1.83
C GLY A 235 -8.75 -0.27 -2.75
N ALA A 236 -9.34 -0.15 -3.92
CA ALA A 236 -9.32 -1.17 -4.96
C ALA A 236 -9.17 -0.54 -6.35
N GLY A 237 -8.38 -1.19 -7.21
CA GLY A 237 -8.17 -0.79 -8.59
C GLY A 237 -9.31 -1.26 -9.49
N ILE A 238 -9.82 -0.37 -10.32
CA ILE A 238 -10.78 -0.73 -11.37
C ILE A 238 -10.20 -0.33 -12.73
N ASN A 239 -10.74 -0.90 -13.80
CA ASN A 239 -10.36 -0.54 -15.17
C ASN A 239 -11.56 0.03 -15.93
N THR A 240 -11.33 0.48 -17.17
CA THR A 240 -12.34 1.12 -18.02
C THR A 240 -13.14 0.13 -18.88
N ARG A 241 -13.08 -1.19 -18.61
CA ARG A 241 -13.70 -2.22 -19.44
C ARG A 241 -14.77 -3.05 -18.72
N ASP A 242 -14.44 -3.59 -17.52
CA ASP A 242 -15.32 -4.46 -16.74
C ASP A 242 -15.92 -3.75 -15.52
N TYR A 243 -15.86 -2.40 -15.49
CA TYR A 243 -16.32 -1.60 -14.35
C TYR A 243 -17.79 -1.82 -13.99
N GLU A 244 -18.66 -2.17 -14.94
CA GLU A 244 -20.09 -2.40 -14.70
C GLU A 244 -20.33 -3.61 -13.80
N GLU A 245 -19.45 -4.62 -13.84
CA GLU A 245 -19.48 -5.83 -13.00
C GLU A 245 -18.56 -5.69 -11.79
N ARG A 246 -17.36 -5.14 -11.96
CA ARG A 246 -16.32 -5.01 -10.94
C ARG A 246 -16.71 -4.04 -9.83
N VAL A 247 -17.21 -2.85 -10.18
CA VAL A 247 -17.57 -1.84 -9.18
C VAL A 247 -18.62 -2.35 -8.19
N PRO A 248 -19.75 -2.96 -8.59
CA PRO A 248 -20.71 -3.53 -7.65
C PRO A 248 -20.09 -4.56 -6.70
N ALA A 249 -19.27 -5.47 -7.22
CA ALA A 249 -18.64 -6.52 -6.42
C ALA A 249 -17.67 -5.94 -5.37
N LEU A 250 -16.87 -4.94 -5.72
CA LEU A 250 -15.94 -4.28 -4.80
C LEU A 250 -16.65 -3.44 -3.74
N VAL A 251 -17.75 -2.77 -4.12
CA VAL A 251 -18.61 -2.04 -3.17
C VAL A 251 -19.25 -2.99 -2.17
N GLU A 252 -19.77 -4.14 -2.62
CA GLU A 252 -20.32 -5.19 -1.76
C GLU A 252 -19.24 -5.78 -0.83
N ALA A 253 -18.03 -5.98 -1.32
CA ALA A 253 -16.88 -6.43 -0.53
C ALA A 253 -16.43 -5.39 0.53
N GLY A 254 -16.87 -4.13 0.41
CA GLY A 254 -16.61 -3.05 1.36
C GLY A 254 -15.42 -2.16 1.02
N ALA A 255 -15.00 -2.08 -0.24
CA ALA A 255 -13.98 -1.13 -0.66
C ALA A 255 -14.40 0.30 -0.30
N ASP A 256 -13.52 1.05 0.37
CA ASP A 256 -13.80 2.42 0.80
C ASP A 256 -13.56 3.43 -0.33
N ILE A 257 -12.60 3.13 -1.22
CA ILE A 257 -12.18 3.99 -2.32
C ILE A 257 -11.85 3.12 -3.53
N LEU A 258 -12.38 3.48 -4.68
CA LEU A 258 -11.97 2.91 -5.97
C LEU A 258 -10.95 3.82 -6.64
N CYS A 259 -10.11 3.26 -7.52
CA CYS A 259 -9.20 4.04 -8.34
C CYS A 259 -9.15 3.45 -9.76
N ILE A 260 -9.45 4.25 -10.76
CA ILE A 260 -9.35 3.80 -12.16
C ILE A 260 -7.86 3.66 -12.51
N ASP A 261 -7.45 2.45 -12.83
CA ASP A 261 -6.09 2.12 -13.30
C ASP A 261 -6.09 2.01 -14.84
N SER A 262 -5.67 3.09 -15.48
CA SER A 262 -5.53 3.16 -16.94
C SER A 262 -4.19 3.82 -17.29
N SER A 263 -3.66 3.50 -18.46
CA SER A 263 -2.44 4.14 -18.98
C SER A 263 -2.65 5.60 -19.35
N GLU A 264 -3.90 6.01 -19.60
CA GLU A 264 -4.28 7.33 -20.07
C GLU A 264 -5.53 7.82 -19.32
N GLY A 265 -5.35 8.87 -18.49
CA GLY A 265 -6.44 9.46 -17.71
C GLY A 265 -7.30 10.45 -18.51
N TYR A 266 -6.70 11.22 -19.43
CA TYR A 266 -7.41 12.18 -20.24
C TYR A 266 -8.07 11.50 -21.44
N SER A 267 -9.08 10.68 -21.17
CA SER A 267 -9.76 9.87 -22.18
C SER A 267 -11.28 9.76 -21.94
N GLU A 268 -12.02 9.51 -23.02
CA GLU A 268 -13.46 9.26 -22.95
C GLU A 268 -13.79 8.01 -22.09
N TRP A 269 -12.90 7.03 -22.07
CA TRP A 269 -13.07 5.79 -21.29
C TRP A 269 -13.10 6.07 -19.79
N GLN A 270 -12.23 6.96 -19.32
CA GLN A 270 -12.23 7.42 -17.92
C GLN A 270 -13.56 8.10 -17.57
N LYS A 271 -14.01 9.02 -18.43
CA LYS A 271 -15.27 9.72 -18.22
C LYS A 271 -16.46 8.77 -18.17
N ARG A 272 -16.56 7.82 -19.10
CA ARG A 272 -17.64 6.82 -19.09
C ARG A 272 -17.66 6.00 -17.78
N THR A 273 -16.50 5.61 -17.27
CA THR A 273 -16.40 4.90 -15.99
C THR A 273 -16.84 5.78 -14.83
N LEU A 274 -16.40 7.05 -14.79
CA LEU A 274 -16.84 8.02 -13.79
C LEU A 274 -18.35 8.29 -13.88
N ASP A 275 -18.89 8.52 -15.08
CA ASP A 275 -20.33 8.72 -15.32
C ASP A 275 -21.17 7.54 -14.80
N TYR A 276 -20.70 6.28 -15.01
CA TYR A 276 -21.35 5.09 -14.47
C TYR A 276 -21.37 5.10 -12.94
N VAL A 277 -20.21 5.33 -12.31
CA VAL A 277 -20.11 5.35 -10.84
C VAL A 277 -20.99 6.45 -10.26
N ARG A 278 -20.93 7.65 -10.83
CA ARG A 278 -21.73 8.81 -10.37
C ARG A 278 -23.22 8.62 -10.63
N GLY A 279 -23.60 8.06 -11.78
CA GLY A 279 -25.00 7.77 -12.13
C GLY A 279 -25.64 6.71 -11.21
N LYS A 280 -24.87 5.70 -10.82
CA LYS A 280 -25.39 4.58 -10.01
C LYS A 280 -25.29 4.81 -8.50
N TYR A 281 -24.23 5.46 -8.03
CA TYR A 281 -23.90 5.57 -6.60
C TYR A 281 -23.79 7.01 -6.09
N GLY A 282 -23.87 8.01 -6.97
CA GLY A 282 -23.64 9.41 -6.58
C GLY A 282 -22.26 9.62 -5.95
N ASP A 283 -22.22 10.32 -4.82
CA ASP A 283 -21.01 10.57 -4.04
C ASP A 283 -20.79 9.55 -2.90
N THR A 284 -21.63 8.51 -2.79
CA THR A 284 -21.45 7.48 -1.75
C THR A 284 -20.24 6.60 -2.03
N VAL A 285 -19.99 6.24 -3.29
CA VAL A 285 -18.80 5.52 -3.71
C VAL A 285 -17.71 6.53 -4.09
N LYS A 286 -16.56 6.42 -3.47
CA LYS A 286 -15.40 7.25 -3.74
C LYS A 286 -14.58 6.66 -4.87
N VAL A 287 -14.19 7.49 -5.84
CA VAL A 287 -13.44 7.02 -7.01
C VAL A 287 -12.42 8.06 -7.46
N GLY A 288 -11.15 7.64 -7.46
CA GLY A 288 -10.04 8.38 -8.07
C GLY A 288 -9.85 8.02 -9.53
N ALA A 289 -9.25 8.93 -10.29
CA ALA A 289 -9.03 8.79 -11.71
C ALA A 289 -7.63 9.25 -12.12
N GLY A 290 -7.14 8.79 -13.24
CA GLY A 290 -5.81 9.11 -13.78
C GLY A 290 -5.23 7.99 -14.65
N ASN A 291 -4.00 8.17 -15.13
CA ASN A 291 -3.07 9.24 -14.80
C ASN A 291 -3.11 10.38 -15.82
N VAL A 292 -2.88 11.57 -15.33
CA VAL A 292 -2.74 12.77 -16.14
C VAL A 292 -1.39 13.45 -15.87
N VAL A 293 -0.97 14.39 -16.74
CA VAL A 293 0.33 15.07 -16.59
C VAL A 293 0.24 16.59 -16.81
N ASP A 294 -0.97 17.13 -17.00
CA ASP A 294 -1.21 18.53 -17.28
C ASP A 294 -2.55 19.02 -16.71
N ARG A 295 -2.77 20.32 -16.86
CA ARG A 295 -3.94 21.06 -16.39
C ARG A 295 -5.24 20.58 -17.01
N ASP A 296 -5.23 20.32 -18.33
CA ASP A 296 -6.42 19.95 -19.07
C ASP A 296 -6.93 18.58 -18.64
N GLY A 297 -6.01 17.61 -18.47
CA GLY A 297 -6.31 16.31 -17.95
C GLY A 297 -6.88 16.35 -16.52
N PHE A 298 -6.32 17.21 -15.65
CA PHE A 298 -6.86 17.41 -14.31
C PHE A 298 -8.30 17.94 -14.35
N ARG A 299 -8.54 19.05 -15.06
CA ARG A 299 -9.86 19.67 -15.14
C ARG A 299 -10.91 18.72 -15.72
N TYR A 300 -10.55 17.97 -16.75
CA TYR A 300 -11.42 16.98 -17.37
C TYR A 300 -11.90 15.92 -16.36
N LEU A 301 -10.99 15.35 -15.55
CA LEU A 301 -11.35 14.35 -14.55
C LEU A 301 -12.08 14.95 -13.34
N ALA A 302 -11.73 16.16 -12.94
CA ALA A 302 -12.40 16.90 -11.88
C ALA A 302 -13.87 17.17 -12.24
N GLU A 303 -14.14 17.68 -13.43
CA GLU A 303 -15.48 17.96 -13.97
C GLU A 303 -16.28 16.67 -14.19
N ALA A 304 -15.62 15.57 -14.56
CA ALA A 304 -16.25 14.25 -14.64
C ALA A 304 -16.58 13.64 -13.27
N GLY A 305 -16.18 14.29 -12.16
CA GLY A 305 -16.58 13.93 -10.81
C GLY A 305 -15.60 13.03 -10.06
N ALA A 306 -14.32 12.98 -10.43
CA ALA A 306 -13.30 12.27 -9.66
C ALA A 306 -13.21 12.78 -8.21
N ASP A 307 -12.95 11.89 -7.25
CA ASP A 307 -12.71 12.25 -5.85
C ASP A 307 -11.25 12.61 -5.58
N PHE A 308 -10.32 12.12 -6.38
CA PHE A 308 -8.93 12.55 -6.45
C PHE A 308 -8.37 12.32 -7.86
N VAL A 309 -7.29 12.99 -8.20
CA VAL A 309 -6.63 12.84 -9.49
C VAL A 309 -5.20 12.34 -9.32
N LYS A 310 -4.87 11.27 -10.05
CA LYS A 310 -3.55 10.64 -10.04
C LYS A 310 -2.68 11.23 -11.15
N VAL A 311 -1.47 11.72 -10.78
CA VAL A 311 -0.56 12.47 -11.65
C VAL A 311 0.71 11.68 -11.90
N GLY A 312 1.03 11.44 -13.17
CA GLY A 312 2.29 10.81 -13.58
C GLY A 312 2.13 9.80 -14.72
N VAL A 313 2.88 9.99 -15.80
CA VAL A 313 2.98 9.05 -16.92
C VAL A 313 4.44 8.80 -17.25
N GLY A 314 4.83 7.53 -17.25
CA GLY A 314 6.16 7.10 -17.60
C GLY A 314 7.25 7.40 -16.55
N GLY A 315 6.88 7.74 -15.29
CA GLY A 315 7.81 8.06 -14.21
C GLY A 315 8.19 6.87 -13.31
N GLY A 316 7.52 5.73 -13.43
CA GLY A 316 7.79 4.53 -12.64
C GLY A 316 9.14 3.89 -12.98
N SER A 317 9.82 3.29 -11.99
CA SER A 317 11.17 2.69 -12.17
C SER A 317 11.20 1.51 -13.12
N ILE A 318 10.06 0.88 -13.39
CA ILE A 318 9.90 -0.26 -14.31
C ILE A 318 8.97 0.07 -15.49
N CYS A 319 8.54 1.33 -15.60
CA CYS A 319 7.73 1.82 -16.71
C CYS A 319 8.65 2.23 -17.86
N ILE A 320 8.44 1.64 -19.04
CA ILE A 320 9.18 1.97 -20.27
C ILE A 320 8.29 2.65 -21.32
N THR A 321 7.12 3.18 -20.94
CA THR A 321 6.20 3.89 -21.84
C THR A 321 6.90 5.02 -22.59
N ARG A 322 7.79 5.78 -21.91
CA ARG A 322 8.54 6.87 -22.55
C ARG A 322 9.50 6.37 -23.60
N GLU A 323 10.14 5.22 -23.37
CA GLU A 323 11.06 4.58 -24.30
C GLU A 323 10.31 4.00 -25.50
N GLN A 324 9.19 3.34 -25.25
CA GLN A 324 8.45 2.60 -26.28
C GLN A 324 7.54 3.51 -27.13
N LYS A 325 6.92 4.53 -26.51
CA LYS A 325 5.89 5.37 -27.14
C LYS A 325 6.28 6.84 -27.25
N GLY A 326 7.33 7.29 -26.57
CA GLY A 326 7.67 8.70 -26.47
C GLY A 326 6.63 9.53 -25.67
N ILE A 327 5.78 8.88 -24.88
CA ILE A 327 4.71 9.52 -24.11
C ILE A 327 5.14 9.67 -22.64
N GLY A 328 4.98 10.88 -22.09
CA GLY A 328 5.25 11.16 -20.68
C GLY A 328 5.65 12.60 -20.45
N ARG A 329 5.80 12.96 -19.16
CA ARG A 329 6.24 14.28 -18.71
C ARG A 329 7.10 14.10 -17.45
N GLY A 330 8.07 14.98 -17.20
CA GLY A 330 8.85 14.98 -15.96
C GLY A 330 7.93 15.14 -14.76
N GLN A 331 8.09 14.31 -13.73
CA GLN A 331 7.11 14.18 -12.65
C GLN A 331 6.94 15.47 -11.84
N ALA A 332 8.03 16.19 -11.57
CA ALA A 332 7.95 17.46 -10.85
C ALA A 332 7.20 18.52 -11.66
N THR A 333 7.48 18.65 -12.97
CA THR A 333 6.80 19.59 -13.84
C THR A 333 5.31 19.28 -13.95
N ALA A 334 4.95 18.00 -14.16
CA ALA A 334 3.56 17.57 -14.23
C ALA A 334 2.80 17.89 -12.93
N LEU A 335 3.41 17.58 -11.78
CA LEU A 335 2.79 17.80 -10.48
C LEU A 335 2.55 19.29 -10.19
N ILE A 336 3.53 20.17 -10.44
CA ILE A 336 3.40 21.61 -10.25
C ILE A 336 2.28 22.19 -11.14
N ASP A 337 2.20 21.74 -12.39
CA ASP A 337 1.21 22.21 -13.34
C ASP A 337 -0.22 21.79 -12.93
N VAL A 338 -0.38 20.53 -12.54
CA VAL A 338 -1.66 19.99 -12.06
C VAL A 338 -2.06 20.62 -10.72
N ALA A 339 -1.10 20.86 -9.80
CA ALA A 339 -1.39 21.51 -8.52
C ALA A 339 -1.95 22.93 -8.72
N LYS A 340 -1.39 23.70 -9.66
CA LYS A 340 -1.94 25.02 -10.02
C LYS A 340 -3.37 24.91 -10.56
N ALA A 341 -3.64 23.93 -11.42
CA ALA A 341 -4.99 23.72 -11.94
C ALA A 341 -5.98 23.31 -10.83
N ARG A 342 -5.54 22.51 -9.85
CA ARG A 342 -6.35 22.18 -8.66
C ARG A 342 -6.69 23.41 -7.84
N ASP A 343 -5.72 24.26 -7.57
CA ASP A 343 -5.92 25.47 -6.76
C ASP A 343 -6.88 26.44 -7.45
N GLU A 344 -6.73 26.66 -8.76
CA GLU A 344 -7.67 27.45 -9.56
C GLU A 344 -9.08 26.84 -9.57
N TYR A 345 -9.20 25.52 -9.75
CA TYR A 345 -10.49 24.83 -9.70
C TYR A 345 -11.16 24.98 -8.33
N PHE A 346 -10.38 24.91 -7.25
CA PHE A 346 -10.87 25.13 -5.90
C PHE A 346 -11.36 26.57 -5.68
N GLU A 347 -10.66 27.56 -6.20
CA GLU A 347 -11.09 28.96 -6.15
C GLU A 347 -12.39 29.19 -6.94
N GLU A 348 -12.51 28.60 -8.12
CA GLU A 348 -13.67 28.72 -9.00
C GLU A 348 -14.92 28.02 -8.48
N THR A 349 -14.77 26.83 -7.91
CA THR A 349 -15.90 25.93 -7.58
C THR A 349 -16.15 25.75 -6.08
N GLY A 350 -15.16 26.06 -5.25
CA GLY A 350 -15.19 25.73 -3.83
C GLY A 350 -15.00 24.23 -3.53
N VAL A 351 -14.67 23.39 -4.54
CA VAL A 351 -14.44 21.95 -4.38
C VAL A 351 -12.95 21.65 -4.46
N TYR A 352 -12.37 21.17 -3.36
CA TYR A 352 -10.99 20.71 -3.32
C TYR A 352 -10.89 19.25 -3.77
N ILE A 353 -10.06 18.98 -4.77
CA ILE A 353 -9.83 17.63 -5.29
C ILE A 353 -8.37 17.27 -5.02
N PRO A 354 -8.09 16.33 -4.08
CA PRO A 354 -6.74 15.93 -3.76
C PRO A 354 -5.98 15.38 -4.96
N ILE A 355 -4.65 15.59 -4.95
CA ILE A 355 -3.73 15.12 -5.98
C ILE A 355 -2.84 14.03 -5.43
N CYS A 356 -2.81 12.89 -6.12
CA CYS A 356 -1.89 11.79 -5.88
C CYS A 356 -0.69 11.89 -6.82
N SER A 357 0.52 12.07 -6.30
CA SER A 357 1.75 11.95 -7.11
C SER A 357 2.12 10.48 -7.28
N ASP A 358 2.07 9.96 -8.51
CA ASP A 358 2.34 8.56 -8.84
C ASP A 358 3.61 8.43 -9.71
N GLY A 359 4.63 7.76 -9.18
CA GLY A 359 5.91 7.55 -9.83
C GLY A 359 6.94 8.66 -9.59
N GLY A 360 8.16 8.45 -10.07
CA GLY A 360 9.27 9.41 -9.99
C GLY A 360 9.97 9.50 -8.64
N ILE A 361 9.47 8.84 -7.59
CA ILE A 361 10.08 8.81 -6.26
C ILE A 361 11.22 7.79 -6.22
N VAL A 362 12.44 8.27 -6.09
CA VAL A 362 13.66 7.44 -6.00
C VAL A 362 14.27 7.50 -4.60
N TYR A 363 14.23 8.65 -3.95
CA TYR A 363 14.80 8.90 -2.62
C TYR A 363 13.74 9.44 -1.67
N ASP A 364 13.94 9.27 -0.35
CA ASP A 364 13.00 9.75 0.67
C ASP A 364 12.73 11.27 0.56
N TYR A 365 13.75 12.08 0.22
CA TYR A 365 13.57 13.53 0.06
C TYR A 365 12.66 13.90 -1.12
N HIS A 366 12.52 13.03 -2.13
CA HIS A 366 11.52 13.22 -3.19
C HIS A 366 10.09 13.21 -2.66
N MET A 367 9.82 12.47 -1.56
CA MET A 367 8.50 12.49 -0.91
C MET A 367 8.16 13.89 -0.41
N THR A 368 9.10 14.53 0.29
CA THR A 368 8.88 15.90 0.78
C THR A 368 8.78 16.92 -0.35
N LEU A 369 9.59 16.76 -1.41
CA LEU A 369 9.47 17.59 -2.61
C LEU A 369 8.10 17.44 -3.29
N ALA A 370 7.60 16.21 -3.45
CA ALA A 370 6.29 15.97 -4.04
C ALA A 370 5.17 16.64 -3.23
N LEU A 371 5.20 16.51 -1.89
CA LEU A 371 4.25 17.17 -1.01
C LEU A 371 4.36 18.71 -1.11
N ALA A 372 5.57 19.25 -1.12
CA ALA A 372 5.81 20.70 -1.27
C ALA A 372 5.36 21.25 -2.62
N MET A 373 5.41 20.43 -3.69
CA MET A 373 4.98 20.80 -5.04
C MET A 373 3.46 20.64 -5.26
N GLY A 374 2.71 20.27 -4.22
CA GLY A 374 1.25 20.26 -4.25
C GLY A 374 0.60 18.89 -4.22
N ALA A 375 1.33 17.78 -4.11
CA ALA A 375 0.73 16.48 -3.84
C ALA A 375 0.11 16.47 -2.44
N ASP A 376 -1.10 15.93 -2.33
CA ASP A 376 -1.72 15.64 -1.04
C ASP A 376 -1.23 14.30 -0.50
N PHE A 377 -0.99 13.33 -1.39
CA PHE A 377 -0.45 12.03 -1.05
C PHE A 377 0.34 11.43 -2.23
N ILE A 378 1.07 10.35 -1.94
CA ILE A 378 2.06 9.78 -2.85
C ILE A 378 1.78 8.30 -3.06
N MET A 379 1.69 7.87 -4.31
CA MET A 379 1.58 6.45 -4.67
C MET A 379 2.96 5.87 -4.99
N LEU A 380 3.28 4.75 -4.35
CA LEU A 380 4.60 4.13 -4.39
C LEU A 380 4.51 2.66 -4.82
N GLY A 381 5.21 2.31 -5.90
CA GLY A 381 5.36 0.92 -6.38
C GLY A 381 6.65 0.28 -5.85
N ARG A 382 7.81 0.67 -6.41
CA ARG A 382 9.12 0.13 -6.04
C ARG A 382 9.43 0.18 -4.54
N TYR A 383 9.00 1.22 -3.85
CA TYR A 383 9.23 1.39 -2.42
C TYR A 383 8.59 0.24 -1.63
N PHE A 384 7.29 0.00 -1.85
CA PHE A 384 6.54 -1.04 -1.14
C PHE A 384 6.85 -2.46 -1.60
N SER A 385 7.23 -2.67 -2.88
CA SER A 385 7.57 -4.00 -3.39
C SER A 385 8.78 -4.65 -2.69
N ARG A 386 9.58 -3.88 -1.95
CA ARG A 386 10.80 -4.31 -1.26
C ARG A 386 10.56 -4.96 0.09
N PHE A 387 9.33 -4.90 0.62
CA PHE A 387 9.03 -5.27 1.99
C PHE A 387 8.49 -6.69 2.11
N ASP A 388 8.53 -7.23 3.32
CA ASP A 388 8.01 -8.56 3.62
C ASP A 388 6.53 -8.69 3.25
N GLU A 389 5.76 -7.62 3.42
CA GLU A 389 4.31 -7.57 3.23
C GLU A 389 3.88 -7.47 1.75
N SER A 390 4.81 -7.26 0.82
CA SER A 390 4.48 -7.31 -0.62
C SER A 390 4.26 -8.75 -1.09
N PRO A 391 3.40 -8.99 -2.09
CA PRO A 391 2.98 -10.34 -2.49
C PRO A 391 4.05 -11.16 -3.20
N THR A 392 5.22 -10.59 -3.50
CA THR A 392 6.24 -11.25 -4.31
C THR A 392 7.21 -12.07 -3.47
N ASN A 393 7.90 -13.03 -4.15
CA ASN A 393 8.86 -13.88 -3.47
C ASN A 393 10.16 -13.14 -3.12
N LYS A 394 10.71 -13.46 -1.95
CA LYS A 394 12.08 -13.12 -1.59
C LYS A 394 13.03 -14.18 -2.16
N VAL A 395 13.98 -13.75 -2.96
CA VAL A 395 14.97 -14.63 -3.61
C VAL A 395 16.38 -14.22 -3.20
N ASN A 396 17.30 -15.18 -3.18
CA ASN A 396 18.71 -14.91 -2.95
C ASN A 396 19.45 -14.91 -4.30
N LEU A 397 19.98 -13.76 -4.70
CA LEU A 397 20.81 -13.60 -5.89
C LEU A 397 22.23 -13.27 -5.47
N ASN A 398 23.13 -14.25 -5.65
CA ASN A 398 24.57 -14.10 -5.34
C ASN A 398 24.85 -13.61 -3.91
N GLY A 399 24.11 -14.11 -2.93
CA GLY A 399 24.27 -13.74 -1.52
C GLY A 399 23.48 -12.51 -1.07
N THR A 400 22.79 -11.84 -2.00
CA THR A 400 21.95 -10.67 -1.69
C THR A 400 20.48 -11.04 -1.79
N TYR A 401 19.70 -10.68 -0.75
CA TYR A 401 18.27 -10.86 -0.78
C TYR A 401 17.59 -9.80 -1.64
N MET A 402 16.74 -10.25 -2.55
CA MET A 402 15.97 -9.44 -3.48
C MET A 402 14.48 -9.84 -3.40
N LYS A 403 13.59 -8.94 -3.86
CA LYS A 403 12.17 -9.24 -4.12
C LYS A 403 11.93 -9.15 -5.63
N GLU A 404 11.08 -10.02 -6.16
CA GLU A 404 10.63 -9.89 -7.54
C GLU A 404 9.78 -8.63 -7.69
N TYR A 405 9.90 -7.94 -8.82
CA TYR A 405 9.13 -6.72 -9.09
C TYR A 405 8.91 -6.54 -10.59
N TRP A 406 7.65 -6.47 -11.01
CA TRP A 406 7.27 -6.33 -12.42
C TRP A 406 6.19 -5.27 -12.61
N GLY A 407 6.19 -4.66 -13.80
CA GLY A 407 5.21 -3.65 -14.18
C GLY A 407 3.90 -4.26 -14.67
N GLU A 408 2.80 -3.53 -14.50
CA GLU A 408 1.48 -3.92 -15.01
C GLU A 408 1.45 -4.01 -16.56
N GLY A 409 2.32 -3.28 -17.25
CA GLY A 409 2.52 -3.37 -18.69
C GLY A 409 3.50 -4.45 -19.15
N ALA A 410 4.02 -5.31 -18.26
CA ALA A 410 4.88 -6.43 -18.59
C ALA A 410 4.05 -7.66 -18.99
N ASN A 411 4.62 -8.54 -19.80
CA ASN A 411 4.00 -9.82 -20.18
C ASN A 411 3.66 -10.71 -18.98
N ARG A 412 4.38 -10.58 -17.88
CA ARG A 412 4.14 -11.31 -16.63
C ARG A 412 2.81 -10.93 -16.00
N ALA A 413 2.48 -9.64 -15.94
CA ALA A 413 1.24 -9.15 -15.34
C ALA A 413 0.02 -9.52 -16.18
N ARG A 414 0.16 -9.54 -17.50
CA ARG A 414 -0.94 -9.76 -18.46
C ARG A 414 -2.13 -8.80 -18.26
N ASN A 415 -1.87 -7.60 -17.74
CA ASN A 415 -2.89 -6.59 -17.46
C ASN A 415 -3.22 -5.78 -18.73
N TRP A 416 -3.83 -6.45 -19.72
CA TRP A 416 -4.21 -5.82 -20.99
C TRP A 416 -5.45 -4.92 -20.85
N GLN A 417 -6.20 -5.06 -19.76
CA GLN A 417 -7.40 -4.25 -19.49
C GLN A 417 -7.05 -2.79 -19.16
N ARG A 418 -5.80 -2.52 -18.80
CA ARG A 418 -5.28 -1.18 -18.55
C ARG A 418 -5.20 -0.31 -19.80
N TYR A 419 -5.25 -0.91 -20.99
CA TYR A 419 -5.05 -0.25 -22.27
C TYR A 419 -6.32 -0.23 -23.09
N ASP A 420 -6.73 0.97 -23.53
CA ASP A 420 -7.92 1.20 -24.36
C ASP A 420 -7.59 0.95 -25.85
N LEU A 421 -7.60 -0.31 -26.24
CA LEU A 421 -7.19 -0.75 -27.58
C LEU A 421 -8.38 -1.07 -28.51
N GLY A 422 -9.61 -0.71 -28.12
CA GLY A 422 -10.80 -1.00 -28.93
C GLY A 422 -11.11 -2.48 -29.05
N GLY A 423 -11.38 -3.16 -27.94
CA GLY A 423 -11.70 -4.60 -27.85
C GLY A 423 -10.67 -5.43 -27.10
N ASP A 424 -10.71 -6.76 -27.21
CA ASP A 424 -9.82 -7.70 -26.48
C ASP A 424 -8.40 -7.81 -27.02
N LYS A 425 -7.92 -6.78 -27.69
CA LYS A 425 -6.57 -6.78 -28.28
C LYS A 425 -5.51 -6.63 -27.20
N LYS A 426 -4.43 -7.41 -27.33
CA LYS A 426 -3.21 -7.28 -26.53
C LYS A 426 -2.31 -6.21 -27.14
N LEU A 427 -1.50 -5.53 -26.30
CA LEU A 427 -0.39 -4.76 -26.83
C LEU A 427 0.59 -5.67 -27.60
N SER A 428 1.12 -5.16 -28.69
CA SER A 428 2.14 -5.85 -29.49
C SER A 428 3.56 -5.71 -28.89
N PHE A 429 3.72 -4.89 -27.84
CA PHE A 429 4.97 -4.62 -27.13
C PHE A 429 4.71 -4.41 -25.64
N GLU A 430 5.74 -4.53 -24.83
CA GLU A 430 5.66 -4.29 -23.39
C GLU A 430 5.87 -2.80 -23.08
N GLU A 431 5.15 -2.32 -22.07
CA GLU A 431 5.34 -0.99 -21.48
C GLU A 431 5.87 -1.07 -20.03
N GLY A 432 6.24 -2.23 -19.58
CA GLY A 432 6.86 -2.49 -18.30
C GLY A 432 7.84 -3.63 -18.36
N VAL A 433 8.76 -3.67 -17.40
CA VAL A 433 9.78 -4.74 -17.29
C VAL A 433 9.52 -5.66 -16.12
N ASP A 434 10.02 -6.89 -16.18
CA ASP A 434 10.15 -7.84 -15.08
C ASP A 434 11.57 -7.73 -14.48
N SER A 435 11.67 -7.54 -13.17
CA SER A 435 12.91 -7.18 -12.51
C SER A 435 12.98 -7.63 -11.05
N TYR A 436 14.07 -7.29 -10.40
CA TYR A 436 14.27 -7.46 -8.98
C TYR A 436 14.54 -6.11 -8.30
N VAL A 437 14.14 -6.00 -7.04
CA VAL A 437 14.47 -4.88 -6.16
C VAL A 437 15.16 -5.38 -4.90
N PRO A 438 16.08 -4.61 -4.31
CA PRO A 438 16.70 -4.99 -3.04
C PRO A 438 15.66 -5.17 -1.94
N TYR A 439 15.70 -6.32 -1.26
CA TYR A 439 14.86 -6.57 -0.09
C TYR A 439 15.24 -5.63 1.06
N ALA A 440 14.23 -5.11 1.77
CA ALA A 440 14.42 -4.09 2.79
C ALA A 440 13.78 -4.42 4.17
N GLY A 441 13.26 -5.62 4.36
CA GLY A 441 12.62 -6.00 5.64
C GLY A 441 11.19 -5.54 5.78
N SER A 442 10.76 -5.19 7.01
CA SER A 442 9.37 -4.86 7.30
C SER A 442 8.94 -3.49 6.76
N LEU A 443 7.69 -3.38 6.33
CA LEU A 443 7.05 -2.11 5.94
C LEU A 443 7.10 -1.11 7.10
N LYS A 444 6.73 -1.53 8.29
CA LYS A 444 6.65 -0.68 9.49
C LYS A 444 7.94 0.07 9.75
N ASP A 445 9.08 -0.62 9.78
CA ASP A 445 10.37 -0.02 10.11
C ASP A 445 10.82 0.98 9.04
N ASN A 446 10.62 0.62 7.76
CA ASN A 446 11.02 1.46 6.65
C ASN A 446 10.14 2.71 6.51
N VAL A 447 8.82 2.57 6.67
CA VAL A 447 7.88 3.71 6.65
C VAL A 447 8.19 4.67 7.81
N ALA A 448 8.46 4.16 9.01
CA ALA A 448 8.84 4.98 10.16
C ALA A 448 10.09 5.82 9.89
N ILE A 449 11.14 5.22 9.28
CA ILE A 449 12.38 5.93 8.91
C ILE A 449 12.11 6.99 7.84
N SER A 450 11.41 6.65 6.76
CA SER A 450 11.11 7.59 5.67
C SER A 450 10.28 8.78 6.16
N LEU A 451 9.23 8.53 6.96
CA LEU A 451 8.39 9.59 7.52
C LEU A 451 9.12 10.44 8.57
N SER A 452 10.09 9.88 9.30
CA SER A 452 10.96 10.67 10.18
C SER A 452 11.77 11.70 9.40
N LYS A 453 12.33 11.32 8.24
CA LYS A 453 13.03 12.24 7.33
C LYS A 453 12.08 13.31 6.77
N VAL A 454 10.87 12.93 6.33
CA VAL A 454 9.86 13.88 5.86
C VAL A 454 9.51 14.90 6.93
N ARG A 455 9.22 14.47 8.17
CA ARG A 455 8.92 15.38 9.30
C ARG A 455 10.10 16.32 9.60
N SER A 456 11.31 15.79 9.63
CA SER A 456 12.52 16.61 9.85
C SER A 456 12.68 17.68 8.77
N THR A 457 12.50 17.32 7.51
CA THR A 457 12.58 18.28 6.39
C THR A 457 11.48 19.34 6.46
N MET A 458 10.25 18.95 6.85
CA MET A 458 9.15 19.92 7.06
C MET A 458 9.49 20.91 8.16
N CYS A 459 10.11 20.48 9.27
CA CYS A 459 10.60 21.37 10.30
C CYS A 459 11.63 22.37 9.76
N ASN A 460 12.56 21.93 8.91
CA ASN A 460 13.53 22.81 8.27
C ASN A 460 12.86 23.84 7.34
N CYS A 461 11.69 23.55 6.81
CA CYS A 461 10.87 24.48 6.02
C CYS A 461 9.96 25.36 6.89
N GLY A 462 9.91 25.15 8.21
CA GLY A 462 9.03 25.88 9.12
C GLY A 462 7.55 25.45 9.03
N ALA A 463 7.27 24.22 8.61
CA ALA A 463 5.92 23.70 8.39
C ALA A 463 5.58 22.57 9.37
N LEU A 464 4.37 22.61 9.95
CA LEU A 464 3.87 21.63 10.90
C LEU A 464 2.81 20.69 10.29
N ASN A 465 2.36 20.97 9.07
CA ASN A 465 1.44 20.14 8.31
C ASN A 465 1.66 20.31 6.80
N ILE A 466 1.04 19.45 5.99
CA ILE A 466 1.22 19.46 4.53
C ILE A 466 0.74 20.76 3.88
N PRO A 467 -0.44 21.34 4.20
CA PRO A 467 -0.84 22.64 3.67
C PRO A 467 0.16 23.77 3.98
N GLU A 468 0.73 23.80 5.18
CA GLU A 468 1.78 24.77 5.52
C GLU A 468 3.07 24.55 4.73
N LEU A 469 3.44 23.29 4.47
CA LEU A 469 4.59 22.97 3.62
C LEU A 469 4.37 23.51 2.21
N GLN A 470 3.21 23.30 1.61
CA GLN A 470 2.86 23.81 0.29
C GLN A 470 2.91 25.34 0.20
N GLN A 471 2.55 26.03 1.29
CA GLN A 471 2.55 27.50 1.34
C GLN A 471 3.92 28.09 1.64
N LYS A 472 4.72 27.47 2.50
CA LYS A 472 5.98 28.02 3.05
C LYS A 472 7.22 27.53 2.32
N ALA A 473 7.16 26.36 1.67
CA ALA A 473 8.32 25.76 1.03
C ALA A 473 8.88 26.66 -0.09
N LYS A 474 10.21 26.78 -0.09
CA LYS A 474 10.95 27.41 -1.19
C LYS A 474 11.71 26.31 -1.90
N ILE A 475 11.53 26.24 -3.21
CA ILE A 475 12.12 25.19 -4.04
C ILE A 475 13.08 25.85 -5.03
N THR A 476 14.27 25.29 -5.15
CA THR A 476 15.27 25.77 -6.14
C THR A 476 15.63 24.66 -7.12
N LEU A 477 15.88 25.04 -8.36
CA LEU A 477 16.50 24.17 -9.36
C LEU A 477 17.99 23.99 -9.02
N VAL A 478 18.50 22.80 -9.28
CA VAL A 478 19.91 22.50 -9.13
C VAL A 478 20.55 22.09 -10.45
N SER A 479 21.83 22.42 -10.61
CA SER A 479 22.63 21.98 -11.75
C SER A 479 23.05 20.52 -11.61
N SER A 480 23.53 19.90 -12.69
CA SER A 480 24.09 18.55 -12.64
C SER A 480 25.25 18.42 -11.65
N THR A 481 26.04 19.48 -11.48
CA THR A 481 27.15 19.54 -10.51
C THR A 481 26.60 19.56 -9.08
N SER A 482 25.56 20.34 -8.78
CA SER A 482 24.91 20.37 -7.47
C SER A 482 24.22 19.05 -7.12
N ILE A 483 23.76 18.28 -8.09
CA ILE A 483 23.21 16.94 -7.85
C ILE A 483 24.33 16.00 -7.34
N VAL A 484 25.52 16.06 -7.91
CA VAL A 484 26.69 15.28 -7.45
C VAL A 484 27.15 15.74 -6.07
N GLU A 485 27.22 17.06 -5.82
CA GLU A 485 27.53 17.64 -4.52
C GLU A 485 26.55 17.21 -3.43
N GLY A 486 25.27 16.96 -3.77
CA GLY A 486 24.23 16.53 -2.85
C GLY A 486 24.40 15.13 -2.26
N GLY A 487 25.35 14.34 -2.74
CA GLY A 487 25.69 13.00 -2.23
C GLY A 487 27.04 12.96 -1.54
N ALA A 488 27.38 11.84 -0.90
CA ALA A 488 28.73 11.62 -0.41
C ALA A 488 29.70 11.62 -1.61
N HIS A 489 30.64 12.54 -1.62
CA HIS A 489 31.64 12.71 -2.69
C HIS A 489 33.05 12.90 -2.08
N ASP A 490 34.05 12.56 -2.84
CA ASP A 490 35.46 12.64 -2.44
C ASP A 490 35.82 11.84 -1.16
N VAL A 491 34.98 10.85 -0.81
CA VAL A 491 35.18 9.94 0.33
C VAL A 491 34.83 8.51 -0.02
N VAL A 492 35.43 7.55 0.68
CA VAL A 492 35.06 6.13 0.61
C VAL A 492 34.07 5.83 1.72
N VAL A 493 32.83 5.48 1.35
CA VAL A 493 31.78 5.14 2.31
C VAL A 493 32.05 3.73 2.86
N LYS A 494 32.19 3.60 4.19
CA LYS A 494 32.47 2.31 4.85
C LYS A 494 31.28 1.36 4.84
N ASP A 495 30.07 1.89 4.86
CA ASP A 495 28.83 1.10 4.87
C ASP A 495 27.80 1.75 3.95
N ALA A 496 27.47 1.03 2.87
CA ALA A 496 26.47 1.45 1.90
C ALA A 496 25.03 0.97 2.28
N SER A 497 24.90 0.24 3.39
CA SER A 497 23.63 -0.41 3.79
C SER A 497 22.53 0.58 4.21
N ASN A 498 22.90 1.82 4.55
CA ASN A 498 21.95 2.86 4.99
C ASN A 498 21.26 3.64 3.85
N ASN A 499 21.56 3.35 2.58
CA ASN A 499 20.84 3.95 1.45
C ASN A 499 19.68 3.01 1.03
N LEU A 500 18.57 3.08 1.76
CA LEU A 500 17.37 2.26 1.55
C LEU A 500 16.73 2.39 0.16
N ILE A 501 17.21 3.30 -0.68
CA ILE A 501 16.64 3.60 -2.00
C ILE A 501 17.69 3.54 -3.14
N LYS A 502 18.88 3.02 -2.93
CA LYS A 502 19.79 2.75 -4.09
C LYS A 502 19.60 1.38 -4.67
#